data_7694348791b1ee2137ed08ca98d06130
#
_entry.id   7694348791b1ee2137ed08ca98d06130
#
_cell.length_a   1.000
_cell.length_b   1.000
_cell.length_c   1.000
_cell.angle_alpha   90.00
_cell.angle_beta   90.00
_cell.angle_gamma   90.00
#
_symmetry.space_group_name_H-M   'P 1'
#
loop_
_entity.id
_entity.type
_entity.pdbx_description
1 polymer ?
#
loop_
_entity_poly.entity_id
_entity_poly.type
_entity_poly.pdbx_seq_one_letter_code
_entity_poly.pdbx_strand_id
1 'polypeptide(L)'
;MNEDTIKKLKNLESQYFTNTNSQAGKWLNYKLLKAEAGEITISVLVRNDMTNPNGHIHGGMIAMICDEVCGLSFFSMGYETYYTTANIIVDFLYGAPEGTVLKAKGKVLRAGKRVANVECYIYDEQNNIIAHATSNLINTEKKVFNLNA
;
A
#
# COMPACT_ATOMS: atom_id res chain seq x y z
N MET A 1 0.69 18.46 10.47
CA MET A 1 0.27 17.54 9.39
C MET A 1 -0.26 18.37 8.23
N ASN A 2 0.15 18.06 7.01
CA ASN A 2 -0.24 18.83 5.82
C ASN A 2 -1.58 18.28 5.27
N GLU A 3 -2.66 19.02 5.42
CA GLU A 3 -3.99 18.65 4.92
C GLU A 3 -4.08 18.57 3.39
N ASP A 4 -3.13 19.18 2.67
CA ASP A 4 -3.11 19.14 1.21
C ASP A 4 -2.77 17.75 0.67
N THR A 5 -2.03 16.94 1.44
CA THR A 5 -1.67 15.58 1.02
C THR A 5 -2.92 14.71 0.83
N ILE A 6 -3.79 14.68 1.82
CA ILE A 6 -5.02 13.86 1.71
C ILE A 6 -5.99 14.40 0.66
N LYS A 7 -6.09 15.73 0.49
CA LYS A 7 -6.90 16.34 -0.57
C LYS A 7 -6.42 15.91 -1.95
N LYS A 8 -5.10 15.94 -2.19
CA LYS A 8 -4.51 15.47 -3.45
C LYS A 8 -4.78 14.00 -3.70
N LEU A 9 -4.65 13.13 -2.69
CA LEU A 9 -4.96 11.71 -2.82
C LEU A 9 -6.44 11.47 -3.13
N LYS A 10 -7.36 12.17 -2.47
CA LYS A 10 -8.80 12.07 -2.77
C LYS A 10 -9.15 12.44 -4.22
N ASN A 11 -8.47 13.42 -4.79
CA ASN A 11 -8.66 13.80 -6.20
C ASN A 11 -8.16 12.73 -7.19
N LEU A 12 -7.34 11.78 -6.73
CA LEU A 12 -6.80 10.68 -7.53
C LEU A 12 -7.60 9.37 -7.35
N GLU A 13 -8.66 9.37 -6.55
CA GLU A 13 -9.52 8.19 -6.39
C GLU A 13 -10.10 7.73 -7.73
N SER A 14 -10.21 6.40 -7.89
CA SER A 14 -10.64 5.71 -9.10
C SER A 14 -9.68 5.83 -10.29
N GLN A 15 -8.46 6.36 -10.09
CA GLN A 15 -7.44 6.51 -11.11
C GLN A 15 -6.25 5.58 -10.83
N TYR A 16 -5.50 5.25 -11.89
CA TYR A 16 -4.18 4.63 -11.74
C TYR A 16 -3.24 5.61 -11.05
N PHE A 17 -2.58 5.15 -9.99
CA PHE A 17 -1.69 5.99 -9.20
C PHE A 17 -0.29 6.05 -9.85
N THR A 18 -0.15 6.90 -10.86
CA THR A 18 1.09 7.09 -11.61
C THR A 18 1.96 8.21 -11.05
N ASN A 19 1.39 9.05 -10.18
CA ASN A 19 2.04 10.24 -9.62
C ASN A 19 2.77 9.94 -8.30
N THR A 20 3.42 8.79 -8.24
CA THR A 20 4.24 8.37 -7.09
C THR A 20 5.73 8.50 -7.40
N ASN A 21 6.54 8.80 -6.39
CA ASN A 21 7.99 8.74 -6.48
C ASN A 21 8.53 7.30 -6.31
N SER A 22 7.68 6.36 -5.92
CA SER A 22 8.03 4.94 -5.84
C SER A 22 8.07 4.32 -7.24
N GLN A 23 9.24 3.94 -7.72
CA GLN A 23 9.36 3.23 -8.99
C GLN A 23 8.72 1.84 -8.91
N ALA A 24 8.82 1.20 -7.74
CA ALA A 24 8.13 -0.06 -7.44
C ALA A 24 6.60 0.11 -7.50
N GLY A 25 6.08 1.18 -6.93
CA GLY A 25 4.66 1.53 -7.01
C GLY A 25 4.19 1.76 -8.45
N LYS A 26 5.00 2.44 -9.28
CA LYS A 26 4.70 2.60 -10.71
C LYS A 26 4.65 1.26 -11.45
N TRP A 27 5.62 0.38 -11.18
CA TRP A 27 5.64 -0.97 -11.77
C TRP A 27 4.43 -1.79 -11.36
N LEU A 28 4.01 -1.67 -10.08
CA LEU A 28 2.82 -2.36 -9.55
C LEU A 28 1.54 -1.94 -10.29
N ASN A 29 1.47 -0.70 -10.76
CA ASN A 29 0.38 -0.17 -11.59
C ASN A 29 -1.00 -0.34 -10.95
N TYR A 30 -1.13 0.11 -9.71
CA TYR A 30 -2.39 0.01 -8.97
C TYR A 30 -3.33 1.19 -9.19
N LYS A 31 -4.62 0.96 -8.93
CA LYS A 31 -5.62 2.02 -8.82
C LYS A 31 -5.80 2.41 -7.36
N LEU A 32 -5.86 3.70 -7.10
CA LEU A 32 -6.30 4.22 -5.80
C LEU A 32 -7.82 4.18 -5.76
N LEU A 33 -8.40 3.35 -4.89
CA LEU A 33 -9.86 3.22 -4.77
C LEU A 33 -10.45 4.19 -3.77
N LYS A 34 -9.78 4.35 -2.62
CA LYS A 34 -10.23 5.22 -1.54
C LYS A 34 -9.04 5.77 -0.76
N ALA A 35 -9.12 7.04 -0.39
CA ALA A 35 -8.13 7.71 0.44
C ALA A 35 -8.79 8.44 1.62
N GLU A 36 -8.43 8.02 2.83
CA GLU A 36 -8.69 8.73 4.08
C GLU A 36 -7.37 8.90 4.82
N ALA A 37 -7.29 9.87 5.70
CA ALA A 37 -6.07 10.08 6.49
C ALA A 37 -5.77 8.85 7.36
N GLY A 38 -4.67 8.18 7.09
CA GLY A 38 -4.26 6.95 7.77
C GLY A 38 -4.92 5.67 7.24
N GLU A 39 -5.76 5.74 6.20
CA GLU A 39 -6.42 4.57 5.62
C GLU A 39 -6.50 4.69 4.09
N ILE A 40 -5.86 3.76 3.38
CA ILE A 40 -5.82 3.73 1.92
C ILE A 40 -6.33 2.38 1.43
N THR A 41 -7.10 2.41 0.36
CA THR A 41 -7.51 1.20 -0.37
C THR A 41 -7.06 1.31 -1.82
N ILE A 42 -6.35 0.29 -2.29
CA ILE A 42 -5.91 0.17 -3.68
C ILE A 42 -6.44 -1.12 -4.31
N SER A 43 -6.48 -1.17 -5.64
CA SER A 43 -6.68 -2.42 -6.38
C SER A 43 -5.50 -2.72 -7.28
N VAL A 44 -5.15 -4.01 -7.35
CA VAL A 44 -4.03 -4.52 -8.15
C VAL A 44 -4.50 -5.71 -8.97
N LEU A 45 -4.27 -5.68 -10.28
CA LEU A 45 -4.48 -6.84 -11.14
C LEU A 45 -3.28 -7.80 -10.99
N VAL A 46 -3.54 -9.07 -10.70
CA VAL A 46 -2.52 -10.11 -10.74
C VAL A 46 -2.14 -10.40 -12.18
N ARG A 47 -0.99 -9.88 -12.60
CA ARG A 47 -0.43 -10.07 -13.95
C ARG A 47 0.43 -11.33 -13.98
N ASN A 48 0.69 -11.83 -15.18
CA ASN A 48 1.56 -13.00 -15.40
C ASN A 48 2.95 -12.82 -14.77
N ASP A 49 3.56 -11.62 -14.88
CA ASP A 49 4.88 -11.29 -14.34
C ASP A 49 4.93 -11.22 -12.78
N MET A 50 3.80 -11.41 -12.12
CA MET A 50 3.66 -11.48 -10.67
C MET A 50 3.47 -12.90 -10.15
N THR A 51 3.40 -13.90 -11.04
CA THR A 51 3.00 -15.27 -10.65
C THR A 51 4.18 -16.16 -10.25
N ASN A 52 3.88 -17.13 -9.40
CA ASN A 52 4.74 -18.25 -9.05
C ASN A 52 4.58 -19.39 -10.07
N PRO A 53 5.37 -20.49 -9.98
CA PRO A 53 5.25 -21.63 -10.91
C PRO A 53 3.88 -22.29 -10.99
N ASN A 54 3.01 -22.08 -9.98
CA ASN A 54 1.64 -22.63 -9.95
C ASN A 54 0.61 -21.66 -10.58
N GLY A 55 1.03 -20.55 -11.17
CA GLY A 55 0.14 -19.57 -11.78
C GLY A 55 -0.63 -18.69 -10.77
N HIS A 56 -0.24 -18.69 -9.52
CA HIS A 56 -0.80 -17.82 -8.48
C HIS A 56 0.17 -16.67 -8.17
N ILE A 57 -0.34 -15.60 -7.61
CA ILE A 57 0.49 -14.48 -7.19
C ILE A 57 1.62 -14.96 -6.27
N HIS A 58 2.86 -14.54 -6.57
CA HIS A 58 4.02 -14.86 -5.75
C HIS A 58 3.95 -14.14 -4.39
N GLY A 59 4.34 -14.83 -3.31
CA GLY A 59 4.33 -14.26 -1.97
C GLY A 59 5.14 -12.95 -1.84
N GLY A 60 6.25 -12.84 -2.56
CA GLY A 60 7.02 -11.60 -2.62
C GLY A 60 6.25 -10.44 -3.23
N MET A 61 5.36 -10.69 -4.19
CA MET A 61 4.49 -9.66 -4.76
C MET A 61 3.39 -9.25 -3.78
N ILE A 62 2.85 -10.20 -3.03
CA ILE A 62 1.91 -9.92 -1.92
C ILE A 62 2.58 -9.02 -0.89
N ALA A 63 3.80 -9.35 -0.47
CA ALA A 63 4.56 -8.55 0.49
C ALA A 63 4.82 -7.12 -0.04
N MET A 64 5.15 -6.99 -1.33
CA MET A 64 5.33 -5.70 -2.00
C MET A 64 4.04 -4.86 -2.00
N ILE A 65 2.88 -5.47 -2.29
CA ILE A 65 1.58 -4.79 -2.24
C ILE A 65 1.29 -4.30 -0.83
N CYS A 66 1.53 -5.15 0.17
CA CYS A 66 1.33 -4.78 1.58
C CYS A 66 2.24 -3.63 1.99
N ASP A 67 3.52 -3.66 1.61
CA ASP A 67 4.49 -2.60 1.92
C ASP A 67 4.09 -1.27 1.28
N GLU A 68 3.73 -1.28 0.01
CA GLU A 68 3.31 -0.08 -0.72
C GLU A 68 2.05 0.55 -0.08
N VAL A 69 1.03 -0.25 0.24
CA VAL A 69 -0.21 0.27 0.83
C VAL A 69 -0.02 0.74 2.27
N CYS A 70 0.83 0.07 3.05
CA CYS A 70 1.17 0.53 4.40
C CYS A 70 1.89 1.88 4.37
N GLY A 71 2.88 2.03 3.49
CA GLY A 71 3.61 3.28 3.29
C GLY A 71 2.69 4.41 2.84
N LEU A 72 1.82 4.15 1.87
CA LEU A 72 0.87 5.13 1.35
C LEU A 72 -0.18 5.53 2.40
N SER A 73 -0.64 4.58 3.24
CA SER A 73 -1.56 4.86 4.34
C SER A 73 -0.94 5.80 5.36
N PHE A 74 0.32 5.59 5.72
CA PHE A 74 1.01 6.53 6.62
C PHE A 74 1.25 7.89 5.95
N PHE A 75 1.69 7.90 4.68
CA PHE A 75 1.90 9.11 3.89
C PHE A 75 0.64 9.99 3.82
N SER A 76 -0.55 9.38 3.72
CA SER A 76 -1.84 10.09 3.64
C SER A 76 -2.13 10.96 4.86
N MET A 77 -1.47 10.72 5.99
CA MET A 77 -1.59 11.51 7.21
C MET A 77 -0.89 12.88 7.13
N GLY A 78 -0.07 13.11 6.09
CA GLY A 78 0.58 14.39 5.85
C GLY A 78 1.68 14.76 6.84
N TYR A 79 2.43 13.78 7.34
CA TYR A 79 3.64 14.05 8.13
C TYR A 79 4.72 14.72 7.26
N GLU A 80 5.48 15.64 7.83
CA GLU A 80 6.53 16.39 7.12
C GLU A 80 7.80 15.58 6.89
N THR A 81 8.00 14.53 7.71
CA THR A 81 9.16 13.64 7.62
C THR A 81 8.77 12.31 7.00
N TYR A 82 9.69 11.76 6.21
CA TYR A 82 9.53 10.47 5.57
C TYR A 82 9.77 9.34 6.57
N TYR A 83 8.86 8.36 6.56
CA TYR A 83 8.98 7.11 7.32
C TYR A 83 9.26 5.98 6.36
N THR A 84 10.20 5.11 6.73
CA THR A 84 10.55 3.92 5.94
C THR A 84 10.20 2.66 6.71
N THR A 85 9.91 1.59 5.99
CA THR A 85 9.62 0.29 6.57
C THR A 85 10.84 -0.26 7.29
N ALA A 86 10.68 -0.55 8.59
CA ALA A 86 11.70 -1.22 9.41
C ALA A 86 11.52 -2.73 9.37
N ASN A 87 10.27 -3.18 9.39
CA ASN A 87 9.93 -4.59 9.18
C ASN A 87 8.50 -4.71 8.64
N ILE A 88 8.23 -5.86 8.05
CA ILE A 88 6.88 -6.28 7.66
C ILE A 88 6.74 -7.77 7.94
N ILE A 89 5.62 -8.16 8.53
CA ILE A 89 5.26 -9.56 8.76
C ILE A 89 4.02 -9.81 7.92
N VAL A 90 4.08 -10.85 7.07
CA VAL A 90 2.98 -11.19 6.14
C VAL A 90 2.55 -12.62 6.38
N ASP A 91 1.26 -12.80 6.63
CA ASP A 91 0.60 -14.09 6.65
C ASP A 91 -0.08 -14.32 5.30
N PHE A 92 0.33 -15.38 4.60
CA PHE A 92 -0.25 -15.81 3.32
C PHE A 92 -1.36 -16.80 3.60
N LEU A 93 -2.61 -16.42 3.32
CA LEU A 93 -3.78 -17.16 3.78
C LEU A 93 -4.51 -17.87 2.64
N TYR A 94 -4.52 -17.31 1.44
CA TYR A 94 -5.21 -17.85 0.27
C TYR A 94 -4.49 -17.50 -1.03
N GLY A 95 -4.53 -18.41 -2.01
CA GLY A 95 -3.91 -18.16 -3.32
C GLY A 95 -4.80 -17.31 -4.22
N ALA A 96 -4.20 -16.47 -5.05
CA ALA A 96 -4.90 -15.69 -6.07
C ALA A 96 -4.29 -15.99 -7.45
N PRO A 97 -5.03 -16.60 -8.38
CA PRO A 97 -4.53 -16.89 -9.72
C PRO A 97 -4.36 -15.60 -10.55
N GLU A 98 -3.57 -15.71 -11.63
CA GLU A 98 -3.47 -14.67 -12.65
C GLU A 98 -4.86 -14.20 -13.09
N GLY A 99 -5.03 -12.90 -13.31
CA GLY A 99 -6.29 -12.28 -13.68
C GLY A 99 -7.16 -11.84 -12.52
N THR A 100 -6.86 -12.28 -11.28
CA THR A 100 -7.59 -11.80 -10.09
C THR A 100 -7.33 -10.32 -9.87
N VAL A 101 -8.37 -9.55 -9.55
CA VAL A 101 -8.25 -8.17 -9.08
C VAL A 101 -8.24 -8.18 -7.55
N LEU A 102 -7.08 -7.89 -6.98
CA LEU A 102 -6.91 -7.80 -5.54
C LEU A 102 -7.31 -6.42 -5.03
N LYS A 103 -7.88 -6.37 -3.84
CA LYS A 103 -8.12 -5.15 -3.07
C LYS A 103 -7.23 -5.18 -1.84
N ALA A 104 -6.32 -4.22 -1.71
CA ALA A 104 -5.46 -4.07 -0.55
C ALA A 104 -5.88 -2.85 0.26
N LYS A 105 -6.12 -3.05 1.55
CA LYS A 105 -6.53 -2.00 2.48
C LYS A 105 -5.50 -1.87 3.58
N GLY A 106 -4.83 -0.73 3.64
CA GLY A 106 -3.90 -0.35 4.69
C GLY A 106 -4.55 0.57 5.71
N LYS A 107 -4.18 0.42 6.97
CA LYS A 107 -4.68 1.25 8.07
C LYS A 107 -3.59 1.51 9.09
N VAL A 108 -3.37 2.78 9.40
CA VAL A 108 -2.47 3.18 10.49
C VAL A 108 -3.13 2.87 11.83
N LEU A 109 -2.51 2.03 12.63
CA LEU A 109 -2.96 1.68 13.98
C LEU A 109 -2.46 2.70 15.00
N ARG A 110 -1.20 3.13 14.83
CA ARG A 110 -0.56 4.08 15.70
C ARG A 110 0.47 4.90 14.93
N ALA A 111 0.43 6.21 15.08
CA ALA A 111 1.41 7.14 14.54
C ALA A 111 2.19 7.80 15.67
N GLY A 112 3.42 7.34 15.93
CA GLY A 112 4.33 7.92 16.90
C GLY A 112 5.44 8.74 16.24
N LYS A 113 6.14 9.58 17.01
CA LYS A 113 7.22 10.44 16.50
C LYS A 113 8.39 9.67 15.88
N ARG A 114 8.68 8.47 16.36
CA ARG A 114 9.80 7.63 15.89
C ARG A 114 9.34 6.42 15.13
N VAL A 115 8.22 5.80 15.54
CA VAL A 115 7.70 4.56 14.99
C VAL A 115 6.20 4.70 14.77
N ALA A 116 5.74 4.24 13.62
CA ALA A 116 4.33 4.04 13.30
C ALA A 116 4.05 2.55 13.08
N ASN A 117 2.84 2.13 13.44
CA ASN A 117 2.37 0.77 13.24
C ASN A 117 1.21 0.80 12.25
N VAL A 118 1.28 -0.04 11.23
CA VAL A 118 0.29 -0.11 10.16
C VAL A 118 -0.08 -1.57 9.93
N GLU A 119 -1.34 -1.85 9.62
CA GLU A 119 -1.77 -3.16 9.14
C GLU A 119 -2.30 -3.08 7.73
N CYS A 120 -2.29 -4.21 7.04
CA CYS A 120 -2.83 -4.37 5.70
C CYS A 120 -3.59 -5.68 5.58
N TYR A 121 -4.76 -5.63 4.93
CA TYR A 121 -5.50 -6.79 4.46
C TYR A 121 -5.57 -6.77 2.94
N ILE A 122 -5.38 -7.92 2.32
CA ILE A 122 -5.60 -8.13 0.88
C ILE A 122 -6.76 -9.09 0.70
N TYR A 123 -7.71 -8.71 -0.16
CA TYR A 123 -8.91 -9.49 -0.49
C TYR A 123 -8.97 -9.76 -1.99
N ASP A 124 -9.56 -10.88 -2.38
CA ASP A 124 -9.99 -11.13 -3.75
C ASP A 124 -11.40 -10.56 -4.03
N GLU A 125 -11.92 -10.79 -5.23
CA GLU A 125 -13.23 -10.31 -5.67
C GLU A 125 -14.41 -10.99 -4.93
N GLN A 126 -14.18 -12.16 -4.31
CA GLN A 126 -15.14 -12.89 -3.47
C GLN A 126 -15.00 -12.54 -1.99
N ASN A 127 -14.17 -11.56 -1.63
CA ASN A 127 -13.85 -11.17 -0.26
C ASN A 127 -13.13 -12.26 0.56
N ASN A 128 -12.48 -13.22 -0.08
CA ASN A 128 -11.54 -14.09 0.63
C ASN A 128 -10.32 -13.26 1.05
N ILE A 129 -9.85 -13.47 2.27
CA ILE A 129 -8.62 -12.83 2.75
C ILE A 129 -7.43 -13.58 2.15
N ILE A 130 -6.73 -12.92 1.22
CA ILE A 130 -5.54 -13.45 0.55
C ILE A 130 -4.33 -13.37 1.47
N ALA A 131 -4.18 -12.26 2.17
CA ALA A 131 -3.09 -12.02 3.10
C ALA A 131 -3.47 -10.99 4.16
N HIS A 132 -2.78 -11.07 5.30
CA HIS A 132 -2.75 -10.05 6.33
C HIS A 132 -1.30 -9.69 6.62
N ALA A 133 -1.03 -8.41 6.81
CA ALA A 133 0.30 -7.94 7.18
C ALA A 133 0.26 -6.89 8.28
N THR A 134 1.34 -6.85 9.07
CA THR A 134 1.65 -5.76 9.98
C THR A 134 3.02 -5.21 9.64
N SER A 135 3.16 -3.90 9.71
CA SER A 135 4.39 -3.19 9.39
C SER A 135 4.71 -2.14 10.45
N ASN A 136 5.99 -2.03 10.79
CA ASN A 136 6.52 -0.92 11.56
C ASN A 136 7.32 0.00 10.64
N LEU A 137 6.95 1.27 10.64
CA LEU A 137 7.65 2.32 9.90
C LEU A 137 8.45 3.17 10.89
N ILE A 138 9.66 3.55 10.50
CA ILE A 138 10.53 4.41 11.32
C ILE A 138 10.75 5.76 10.65
N ASN A 139 10.74 6.81 11.46
CA ASN A 139 11.05 8.16 11.01
C ASN A 139 12.53 8.26 10.59
N THR A 140 12.76 8.71 9.36
CA THR A 140 14.11 8.91 8.82
C THR A 140 14.67 10.31 9.10
N GLU A 141 13.87 11.20 9.70
CA GLU A 141 14.16 12.62 9.89
C GLU A 141 14.37 13.42 8.59
N LYS A 142 14.23 12.75 7.43
CA LYS A 142 14.27 13.39 6.11
C LYS A 142 12.91 13.97 5.76
N LYS A 143 12.90 15.11 5.05
CA LYS A 143 11.65 15.67 4.54
C LYS A 143 10.97 14.72 3.55
N VAL A 144 9.65 14.67 3.62
CA VAL A 144 8.82 13.93 2.67
C VAL A 144 8.93 14.54 1.27
N PHE A 145 8.92 13.68 0.25
CA PHE A 145 8.81 14.13 -1.14
C PHE A 145 7.40 14.66 -1.41
N ASN A 146 7.30 15.81 -2.07
CA ASN A 146 6.00 16.30 -2.51
C ASN A 146 5.46 15.40 -3.62
N LEU A 147 4.16 15.06 -3.56
CA LEU A 147 3.45 14.57 -4.74
C LEU A 147 3.56 15.67 -5.81
N ASN A 148 4.21 15.35 -6.91
CA ASN A 148 4.21 16.26 -8.05
C ASN A 148 2.75 16.48 -8.47
N ALA A 149 2.37 17.71 -8.54
CA ALA A 149 1.03 18.10 -8.95
C ALA A 149 0.79 17.76 -10.43
#